data_704abb4324e6111c8384f0527fd053b4
#
_entry.id   704abb4324e6111c8384f0527fd053b4
#
_cell.length_a   1.000
_cell.length_b   1.000
_cell.length_c   1.000
_cell.angle_alpha   90.00
_cell.angle_beta   90.00
_cell.angle_gamma   90.00
#
_symmetry.space_group_name_H-M   'P 1'
#
loop_
_entity.id
_entity.type
_entity.pdbx_description
1 polymer ?
#
loop_
_entity_poly.entity_id
_entity_poly.type
_entity_poly.pdbx_seq_one_letter_code
_entity_poly.pdbx_strand_id
1 'polypeptide(L)'
;MRKIIHVDMDCFYAAIEMRDNPALKEIPIAVGGNASSRGVICTANYPARRFGVRSAMSTATALKLCPHLKVLPGRMSLYKETSAKIRQIFSRYTHLIEPLSLDEAYLDVSDSQHCHGSATLIAQEIRQQIFDELNLTASAGIAPIKFLAKIASDINKPNGQFVITPEQVDDFILKLPLNKIPGVGKVTFARLQEMGLETCADIRRTDVISLVKVLGKFGQNLWERSHGIDERDINPDRLRKSVGVERTFASDINSWDDCLSLLDGLYSELERRLTKVKPDLRIARQGVKLKFDDFQLTTQEHTHPILEKADLINIAYQAWHERRNGRGVRLIGFHVTLQDPQIERQLLLAL
;
A
#
# COMPACT_ATOMS: atom_id res chain seq x y z
N MET A 1 7.05 3.12 -28.11
CA MET A 1 7.33 2.03 -27.12
C MET A 1 7.14 2.60 -25.74
N ARG A 2 6.40 1.89 -24.84
CA ARG A 2 6.17 2.37 -23.47
C ARG A 2 7.45 2.39 -22.64
N LYS A 3 7.62 3.44 -21.84
CA LYS A 3 8.76 3.66 -20.96
C LYS A 3 8.23 4.00 -19.57
N ILE A 4 8.08 3.00 -18.71
CA ILE A 4 7.55 3.14 -17.36
C ILE A 4 8.70 3.16 -16.36
N ILE A 5 8.73 4.17 -15.50
CA ILE A 5 9.62 4.25 -14.35
C ILE A 5 8.78 4.00 -13.09
N HIS A 6 9.22 3.12 -12.21
CA HIS A 6 8.74 3.04 -10.84
C HIS A 6 9.81 3.59 -9.91
N VAL A 7 9.47 4.63 -9.16
CA VAL A 7 10.37 5.23 -8.16
C VAL A 7 9.84 4.86 -6.78
N ASP A 8 10.75 4.43 -5.90
CA ASP A 8 10.45 3.99 -4.54
C ASP A 8 11.52 4.54 -3.58
N MET A 9 11.09 5.28 -2.56
CA MET A 9 12.01 5.91 -1.60
C MET A 9 12.63 4.85 -0.68
N ASP A 10 13.92 4.95 -0.45
CA ASP A 10 14.63 4.01 0.42
C ASP A 10 14.27 4.25 1.88
N CYS A 11 13.65 3.25 2.52
CA CYS A 11 13.19 3.27 3.92
C CYS A 11 12.56 4.62 4.37
N PHE A 12 11.66 5.16 3.58
CA PHE A 12 11.18 6.54 3.54
C PHE A 12 11.05 7.24 4.90
N TYR A 13 10.19 6.74 5.81
CA TYR A 13 9.99 7.39 7.10
C TYR A 13 11.26 7.37 7.95
N ALA A 14 11.96 6.24 7.97
CA ALA A 14 13.22 6.13 8.70
C ALA A 14 14.31 7.02 8.07
N ALA A 15 14.33 7.17 6.75
CA ALA A 15 15.25 8.05 6.06
C ALA A 15 15.05 9.53 6.45
N ILE A 16 13.80 9.98 6.58
CA ILE A 16 13.49 11.34 7.07
C ILE A 16 13.97 11.52 8.52
N GLU A 17 13.76 10.54 9.40
CA GLU A 17 14.25 10.61 10.78
C GLU A 17 15.79 10.66 10.84
N MET A 18 16.48 9.87 10.00
CA MET A 18 17.95 9.90 9.88
C MET A 18 18.49 11.18 9.24
N ARG A 19 17.74 11.78 8.31
CA ARG A 19 18.08 13.08 7.71
C ARG A 19 18.07 14.18 8.77
N ASP A 20 16.99 14.23 9.56
CA ASP A 20 16.77 15.27 10.57
C ASP A 20 17.64 15.05 11.83
N ASN A 21 18.04 13.80 12.10
CA ASN A 21 18.96 13.44 13.18
C ASN A 21 20.04 12.46 12.69
N PRO A 22 21.18 12.94 12.20
CA PRO A 22 22.24 12.11 11.65
C PRO A 22 22.80 11.04 12.60
N ALA A 23 22.69 11.21 13.92
CA ALA A 23 23.12 10.19 14.90
C ALA A 23 22.32 8.88 14.79
N LEU A 24 21.19 8.87 14.07
CA LEU A 24 20.36 7.69 13.86
C LEU A 24 20.81 6.84 12.66
N LYS A 25 21.76 7.31 11.83
CA LYS A 25 22.14 6.63 10.59
C LYS A 25 22.77 5.28 10.83
N GLU A 26 23.63 5.18 11.82
CA GLU A 26 24.45 3.99 12.06
C GLU A 26 23.83 2.99 13.04
N ILE A 27 22.72 3.34 13.67
CA ILE A 27 22.03 2.49 14.62
C ILE A 27 20.74 1.90 14.05
N PRO A 28 20.31 0.69 14.47
CA PRO A 28 19.02 0.15 14.08
C PRO A 28 17.86 1.02 14.58
N ILE A 29 17.09 1.57 13.65
CA ILE A 29 15.88 2.32 13.96
C ILE A 29 14.68 1.80 13.19
N ALA A 30 13.51 2.00 13.77
CA ALA A 30 12.24 1.80 13.10
C ALA A 30 11.26 2.93 13.46
N VAL A 31 10.40 3.28 12.54
CA VAL A 31 9.25 4.15 12.79
C VAL A 31 8.04 3.28 12.98
N GLY A 32 7.33 3.44 14.10
CA GLY A 32 6.17 2.60 14.40
C GLY A 32 5.49 2.93 15.72
N GLY A 33 4.50 2.12 16.07
CA GLY A 33 3.79 2.21 17.34
C GLY A 33 4.56 1.54 18.49
N ASN A 34 4.18 1.88 19.72
CA ASN A 34 4.79 1.31 20.93
C ASN A 34 4.43 -0.19 21.09
N ALA A 35 5.36 -1.01 21.56
CA ALA A 35 5.15 -2.43 21.81
C ALA A 35 4.04 -2.69 22.85
N SER A 36 3.93 -1.86 23.90
CA SER A 36 2.91 -1.97 24.96
C SER A 36 1.48 -1.71 24.46
N SER A 37 1.31 -1.01 23.33
CA SER A 37 0.02 -0.68 22.72
C SER A 37 -0.27 -1.46 21.43
N ARG A 38 0.30 -2.67 21.30
CA ARG A 38 0.16 -3.50 20.08
C ARG A 38 0.62 -2.78 18.81
N GLY A 39 1.64 -1.94 18.93
CA GLY A 39 2.22 -1.19 17.83
C GLY A 39 2.80 -2.08 16.75
N VAL A 40 2.84 -1.53 15.54
CA VAL A 40 3.35 -2.17 14.32
C VAL A 40 4.46 -1.29 13.74
N ILE A 41 5.49 -1.90 13.17
CA ILE A 41 6.54 -1.22 12.44
C ILE A 41 5.98 -0.73 11.10
N CYS A 42 6.05 0.58 10.86
CA CYS A 42 5.72 1.18 9.57
C CYS A 42 6.87 1.01 8.59
N THR A 43 8.10 1.34 9.03
CA THR A 43 9.32 1.14 8.26
C THR A 43 10.52 0.96 9.18
N ALA A 44 11.59 0.37 8.66
CA ALA A 44 12.86 0.20 9.37
C ALA A 44 14.03 0.56 8.45
N ASN A 45 15.10 1.16 9.01
CA ASN A 45 16.32 1.45 8.26
C ASN A 45 17.09 0.16 7.90
N TYR A 46 18.10 0.28 7.05
CA TYR A 46 18.88 -0.88 6.60
C TYR A 46 19.66 -1.57 7.73
N PRO A 47 20.27 -0.86 8.70
CA PRO A 47 20.81 -1.51 9.89
C PRO A 47 19.80 -2.41 10.62
N ALA A 48 18.57 -1.94 10.87
CA ALA A 48 17.53 -2.76 11.51
C ALA A 48 17.07 -3.94 10.63
N ARG A 49 17.01 -3.75 9.30
CA ARG A 49 16.64 -4.82 8.34
C ARG A 49 17.62 -5.99 8.35
N ARG A 50 18.90 -5.78 8.69
CA ARG A 50 19.90 -6.85 8.84
C ARG A 50 19.56 -7.84 9.97
N PHE A 51 18.85 -7.37 11.00
CA PHE A 51 18.31 -8.20 12.08
C PHE A 51 16.97 -8.86 11.75
N GLY A 52 16.48 -8.71 10.52
CA GLY A 52 15.18 -9.26 10.11
C GLY A 52 13.97 -8.38 10.41
N VAL A 53 14.16 -7.16 10.93
CA VAL A 53 13.05 -6.21 11.16
C VAL A 53 12.45 -5.77 9.82
N ARG A 54 11.11 -5.84 9.70
CA ARG A 54 10.37 -5.53 8.46
C ARG A 54 9.11 -4.71 8.76
N SER A 55 8.62 -3.99 7.76
CA SER A 55 7.31 -3.32 7.81
C SER A 55 6.20 -4.33 8.07
N ALA A 56 5.12 -3.88 8.71
CA ALA A 56 3.97 -4.65 9.17
C ALA A 56 4.25 -5.67 10.29
N MET A 57 5.50 -5.81 10.76
CA MET A 57 5.84 -6.64 11.91
C MET A 57 5.37 -5.98 13.21
N SER A 58 4.91 -6.76 14.20
CA SER A 58 4.62 -6.20 15.52
C SER A 58 5.90 -5.64 16.15
N THR A 59 5.79 -4.49 16.82
CA THR A 59 6.94 -3.86 17.49
C THR A 59 7.55 -4.79 18.55
N ALA A 60 6.73 -5.57 19.24
CA ALA A 60 7.21 -6.57 20.20
C ALA A 60 8.09 -7.66 19.52
N THR A 61 7.69 -8.12 18.32
CA THR A 61 8.50 -9.08 17.53
C THR A 61 9.78 -8.43 17.03
N ALA A 62 9.71 -7.18 16.55
CA ALA A 62 10.88 -6.43 16.10
C ALA A 62 11.94 -6.27 17.20
N LEU A 63 11.50 -5.96 18.42
CA LEU A 63 12.39 -5.85 19.59
C LEU A 63 13.00 -7.20 20.03
N LYS A 64 12.31 -8.32 19.81
CA LYS A 64 12.89 -9.65 20.04
C LYS A 64 14.00 -9.97 19.03
N LEU A 65 13.84 -9.56 17.77
CA LEU A 65 14.84 -9.76 16.71
C LEU A 65 16.03 -8.80 16.86
N CYS A 66 15.78 -7.59 17.31
CA CYS A 66 16.79 -6.54 17.51
C CYS A 66 16.55 -5.84 18.85
N PRO A 67 17.13 -6.37 19.98
CA PRO A 67 16.88 -5.82 21.33
C PRO A 67 17.29 -4.35 21.50
N HIS A 68 18.25 -3.88 20.72
CA HIS A 68 18.73 -2.50 20.71
C HIS A 68 18.05 -1.60 19.65
N LEU A 69 16.96 -2.07 19.05
CA LEU A 69 16.17 -1.30 18.09
C LEU A 69 15.57 -0.06 18.74
N LYS A 70 15.89 1.11 18.19
CA LYS A 70 15.24 2.36 18.60
C LYS A 70 13.96 2.58 17.80
N VAL A 71 12.81 2.47 18.47
CA VAL A 71 11.50 2.72 17.85
C VAL A 71 11.12 4.18 18.04
N LEU A 72 10.84 4.85 16.94
CA LEU A 72 10.47 6.26 16.87
C LEU A 72 8.98 6.43 16.54
N PRO A 73 8.28 7.39 17.13
CA PRO A 73 6.91 7.72 16.73
C PRO A 73 6.89 8.32 15.32
N GLY A 74 5.82 8.06 14.56
CA GLY A 74 5.69 8.57 13.22
C GLY A 74 5.31 10.07 13.18
N ARG A 75 5.98 10.86 12.34
CA ARG A 75 5.69 12.29 12.06
C ARG A 75 4.92 12.41 10.73
N MET A 76 3.69 11.89 10.68
CA MET A 76 2.91 11.72 9.46
C MET A 76 2.70 13.01 8.64
N SER A 77 2.58 14.17 9.28
CA SER A 77 2.48 15.47 8.59
C SER A 77 3.73 15.77 7.78
N LEU A 78 4.90 15.57 8.36
CA LEU A 78 6.20 15.78 7.71
C LEU A 78 6.41 14.80 6.55
N TYR A 79 6.01 13.52 6.72
CA TYR A 79 6.13 12.53 5.65
C TYR A 79 5.25 12.88 4.46
N LYS A 80 4.03 13.39 4.70
CA LYS A 80 3.13 13.88 3.63
C LYS A 80 3.68 15.10 2.91
N GLU A 81 4.24 16.05 3.65
CA GLU A 81 4.89 17.24 3.07
C GLU A 81 6.08 16.85 2.21
N THR A 82 6.95 15.97 2.71
CA THR A 82 8.10 15.46 1.95
C THR A 82 7.66 14.70 0.71
N SER A 83 6.62 13.86 0.82
CA SER A 83 6.03 13.17 -0.32
C SER A 83 5.48 14.14 -1.39
N ALA A 84 4.90 15.27 -0.99
CA ALA A 84 4.43 16.29 -1.92
C ALA A 84 5.60 16.94 -2.70
N LYS A 85 6.73 17.21 -2.03
CA LYS A 85 7.95 17.73 -2.68
C LYS A 85 8.54 16.73 -3.68
N ILE A 86 8.55 15.43 -3.33
CA ILE A 86 8.98 14.36 -4.25
C ILE A 86 8.11 14.34 -5.50
N ARG A 87 6.79 14.45 -5.36
CA ARG A 87 5.87 14.51 -6.51
C ARG A 87 6.08 15.74 -7.38
N GLN A 88 6.46 16.88 -6.81
CA GLN A 88 6.84 18.07 -7.59
C GLN A 88 8.09 17.81 -8.43
N ILE A 89 9.06 17.02 -7.93
CA ILE A 89 10.20 16.60 -8.74
C ILE A 89 9.71 15.73 -9.91
N PHE A 90 8.86 14.74 -9.67
CA PHE A 90 8.31 13.88 -10.72
C PHE A 90 7.59 14.66 -11.81
N SER A 91 6.81 15.69 -11.43
CA SER A 91 6.01 16.50 -12.36
C SER A 91 6.84 17.34 -13.34
N ARG A 92 8.14 17.47 -13.12
CA ARG A 92 9.08 18.12 -14.06
C ARG A 92 9.30 17.28 -15.32
N TYR A 93 9.10 15.96 -15.23
CA TYR A 93 9.42 15.00 -16.29
C TYR A 93 8.19 14.48 -17.03
N THR A 94 7.07 14.37 -16.34
CA THR A 94 5.80 13.88 -16.91
C THR A 94 4.61 14.28 -16.05
N HIS A 95 3.44 14.40 -16.66
CA HIS A 95 2.16 14.55 -15.96
C HIS A 95 1.48 13.20 -15.68
N LEU A 96 1.94 12.13 -16.35
CA LEU A 96 1.42 10.78 -16.15
C LEU A 96 2.10 10.13 -14.94
N ILE A 97 1.65 10.53 -13.75
CA ILE A 97 2.15 10.06 -12.46
C ILE A 97 1.04 9.35 -11.71
N GLU A 98 1.23 8.08 -11.34
CA GLU A 98 0.31 7.30 -10.51
C GLU A 98 0.94 7.01 -9.14
N PRO A 99 0.61 7.79 -8.10
CA PRO A 99 1.06 7.50 -6.75
C PRO A 99 0.41 6.23 -6.21
N LEU A 100 1.20 5.32 -5.66
CA LEU A 100 0.73 4.11 -4.98
C LEU A 100 0.63 4.31 -3.47
N SER A 101 1.58 5.08 -2.92
CA SER A 101 1.70 5.41 -1.50
C SER A 101 2.30 6.82 -1.33
N LEU A 102 2.84 7.14 -0.15
CA LEU A 102 3.59 8.37 0.08
C LEU A 102 5.01 8.31 -0.49
N ASP A 103 5.55 7.13 -0.68
CA ASP A 103 6.95 6.86 -0.99
C ASP A 103 7.18 6.23 -2.36
N GLU A 104 6.13 5.84 -3.09
CA GLU A 104 6.29 5.23 -4.40
C GLU A 104 5.28 5.73 -5.43
N ALA A 105 5.71 5.79 -6.68
CA ALA A 105 4.87 6.13 -7.83
C ALA A 105 5.36 5.48 -9.11
N TYR A 106 4.42 5.24 -10.02
CA TYR A 106 4.72 5.01 -11.42
C TYR A 106 4.71 6.32 -12.20
N LEU A 107 5.63 6.43 -13.16
CA LEU A 107 5.74 7.52 -14.11
C LEU A 107 5.75 6.93 -15.52
N ASP A 108 4.91 7.44 -16.41
CA ASP A 108 5.04 7.16 -17.85
C ASP A 108 5.81 8.31 -18.50
N VAL A 109 6.97 7.99 -19.00
CA VAL A 109 7.87 8.94 -19.68
C VAL A 109 8.04 8.62 -21.17
N SER A 110 7.09 7.87 -21.75
CA SER A 110 7.15 7.42 -23.15
C SER A 110 7.32 8.58 -24.12
N ASP A 111 6.62 9.69 -23.88
CA ASP A 111 6.61 10.88 -24.76
C ASP A 111 7.49 12.02 -24.22
N SER A 112 8.21 11.80 -23.11
CA SER A 112 9.07 12.81 -22.50
C SER A 112 10.29 13.07 -23.36
N GLN A 113 10.61 14.36 -23.58
CA GLN A 113 11.81 14.79 -24.30
C GLN A 113 13.02 15.04 -23.37
N HIS A 114 12.80 14.98 -22.05
CA HIS A 114 13.89 15.11 -21.08
C HIS A 114 14.94 14.03 -21.30
N CYS A 115 16.20 14.37 -21.09
CA CYS A 115 17.33 13.46 -21.25
C CYS A 115 17.34 12.74 -22.62
N HIS A 116 17.00 13.46 -23.69
CA HIS A 116 16.87 12.90 -25.05
C HIS A 116 15.90 11.71 -25.14
N GLY A 117 14.84 11.69 -24.31
CA GLY A 117 13.85 10.64 -24.25
C GLY A 117 14.33 9.34 -23.60
N SER A 118 15.47 9.34 -22.90
CA SER A 118 15.99 8.16 -22.20
C SER A 118 15.37 8.01 -20.80
N ALA A 119 14.49 7.03 -20.63
CA ALA A 119 13.90 6.72 -19.32
C ALA A 119 14.96 6.37 -18.26
N THR A 120 16.05 5.76 -18.64
CA THR A 120 17.18 5.44 -17.76
C THR A 120 17.84 6.69 -17.19
N LEU A 121 18.11 7.68 -18.06
CA LEU A 121 18.71 8.95 -17.64
C LEU A 121 17.71 9.81 -16.86
N ILE A 122 16.42 9.81 -17.25
CA ILE A 122 15.36 10.46 -16.48
C ILE A 122 15.29 9.90 -15.06
N ALA A 123 15.30 8.58 -14.90
CA ALA A 123 15.28 7.96 -13.57
C ALA A 123 16.52 8.32 -12.74
N GLN A 124 17.69 8.39 -13.38
CA GLN A 124 18.93 8.82 -12.72
C GLN A 124 18.84 10.28 -12.26
N GLU A 125 18.35 11.17 -13.11
CA GLU A 125 18.20 12.59 -12.80
C GLU A 125 17.15 12.82 -11.70
N ILE A 126 16.01 12.14 -11.75
CA ILE A 126 14.99 12.17 -10.67
C ILE A 126 15.61 11.77 -9.32
N ARG A 127 16.35 10.67 -9.28
CA ARG A 127 17.00 10.20 -8.05
C ARG A 127 18.05 11.20 -7.53
N GLN A 128 18.80 11.82 -8.44
CA GLN A 128 19.77 12.87 -8.09
C GLN A 128 19.08 14.11 -7.54
N GLN A 129 18.00 14.59 -8.17
CA GLN A 129 17.25 15.75 -7.68
C GLN A 129 16.60 15.48 -6.32
N ILE A 130 16.09 14.27 -6.07
CA ILE A 130 15.60 13.87 -4.75
C ILE A 130 16.71 14.00 -3.69
N PHE A 131 17.92 13.54 -4.04
CA PHE A 131 19.06 13.65 -3.13
C PHE A 131 19.47 15.11 -2.89
N ASP A 132 19.62 15.89 -3.93
CA ASP A 132 20.09 17.28 -3.87
C ASP A 132 19.11 18.20 -3.14
N GLU A 133 17.80 18.05 -3.40
CA GLU A 133 16.78 18.92 -2.85
C GLU A 133 16.27 18.47 -1.47
N LEU A 134 16.27 17.16 -1.19
CA LEU A 134 15.63 16.60 0.00
C LEU A 134 16.59 15.84 0.92
N ASN A 135 17.83 15.60 0.49
CA ASN A 135 18.83 14.76 1.17
C ASN A 135 18.26 13.37 1.55
N LEU A 136 17.54 12.76 0.60
CA LEU A 136 16.96 11.43 0.68
C LEU A 136 17.39 10.61 -0.53
N THR A 137 17.39 9.28 -0.42
CA THR A 137 17.66 8.41 -1.55
C THR A 137 16.41 7.69 -2.03
N ALA A 138 16.36 7.40 -3.32
CA ALA A 138 15.32 6.61 -3.96
C ALA A 138 15.95 5.55 -4.86
N SER A 139 15.24 4.46 -5.05
CA SER A 139 15.56 3.43 -6.03
C SER A 139 14.55 3.45 -7.17
N ALA A 140 15.00 3.14 -8.38
CA ALA A 140 14.14 3.18 -9.56
C ALA A 140 14.22 1.89 -10.38
N GLY A 141 13.07 1.48 -10.91
CA GLY A 141 12.98 0.40 -11.90
C GLY A 141 12.42 0.94 -13.21
N ILE A 142 13.02 0.58 -14.31
CA ILE A 142 12.66 1.02 -15.65
C ILE A 142 12.28 -0.21 -16.48
N ALA A 143 11.08 -0.22 -17.04
CA ALA A 143 10.60 -1.32 -17.89
C ALA A 143 9.49 -0.86 -18.85
N PRO A 144 9.21 -1.59 -19.92
CA PRO A 144 8.06 -1.29 -20.79
C PRO A 144 6.71 -1.62 -20.14
N ILE A 145 6.70 -2.35 -19.01
CA ILE A 145 5.51 -2.90 -18.35
C ILE A 145 5.49 -2.50 -16.87
N LYS A 146 4.33 -2.06 -16.38
CA LYS A 146 4.17 -1.53 -15.00
C LYS A 146 4.69 -2.48 -13.92
N PHE A 147 4.22 -3.73 -13.89
CA PHE A 147 4.61 -4.63 -12.80
C PHE A 147 6.11 -4.95 -12.81
N LEU A 148 6.74 -4.97 -14.00
CA LEU A 148 8.18 -5.18 -14.12
C LEU A 148 8.98 -3.97 -13.64
N ALA A 149 8.52 -2.74 -13.93
CA ALA A 149 9.15 -1.53 -13.39
C ALA A 149 9.16 -1.55 -11.86
N LYS A 150 8.06 -2.01 -11.22
CA LYS A 150 8.00 -2.13 -9.76
C LYS A 150 8.96 -3.21 -9.23
N ILE A 151 9.05 -4.35 -9.88
CA ILE A 151 10.00 -5.41 -9.47
C ILE A 151 11.44 -4.92 -9.65
N ALA A 152 11.73 -4.26 -10.77
CA ALA A 152 13.04 -3.72 -11.08
C ALA A 152 13.52 -2.70 -10.03
N SER A 153 12.62 -1.89 -9.46
CA SER A 153 13.00 -0.90 -8.44
C SER A 153 13.54 -1.52 -7.15
N ASP A 154 13.24 -2.79 -6.88
CA ASP A 154 13.71 -3.49 -5.67
C ASP A 154 15.05 -4.20 -5.84
N ILE A 155 15.55 -4.38 -7.09
CA ILE A 155 16.72 -5.23 -7.37
C ILE A 155 18.00 -4.60 -6.81
N ASN A 156 18.21 -3.31 -7.06
CA ASN A 156 19.42 -2.58 -6.69
C ASN A 156 19.19 -1.62 -5.51
N LYS A 157 18.26 -1.92 -4.60
CA LYS A 157 18.09 -1.13 -3.36
C LYS A 157 19.27 -1.34 -2.40
N PRO A 158 19.69 -0.30 -1.65
CA PRO A 158 19.25 1.11 -1.73
C PRO A 158 19.98 1.93 -2.78
N ASN A 159 19.40 3.08 -3.12
CA ASN A 159 19.99 4.13 -3.98
C ASN A 159 20.49 3.60 -5.32
N GLY A 160 19.74 2.68 -5.91
CA GLY A 160 20.08 2.06 -7.18
C GLY A 160 18.98 2.18 -8.21
N GLN A 161 19.27 1.77 -9.41
CA GLN A 161 18.26 1.58 -10.45
C GLN A 161 18.54 0.32 -11.25
N PHE A 162 17.49 -0.25 -11.83
CA PHE A 162 17.57 -1.42 -12.67
C PHE A 162 16.69 -1.24 -13.91
N VAL A 163 17.19 -1.64 -15.07
CA VAL A 163 16.48 -1.53 -16.35
C VAL A 163 16.19 -2.92 -16.88
N ILE A 164 14.96 -3.15 -17.27
CA ILE A 164 14.53 -4.31 -18.05
C ILE A 164 14.19 -3.80 -19.44
N THR A 165 15.04 -4.07 -20.43
CA THR A 165 14.80 -3.66 -21.80
C THR A 165 13.70 -4.53 -22.43
N PRO A 166 13.03 -4.07 -23.50
CA PRO A 166 12.00 -4.86 -24.18
C PRO A 166 12.47 -6.26 -24.60
N GLU A 167 13.70 -6.37 -25.03
CA GLU A 167 14.31 -7.65 -25.46
C GLU A 167 14.53 -8.60 -24.30
N GLN A 168 14.70 -8.07 -23.08
CA GLN A 168 14.94 -8.85 -21.86
C GLN A 168 13.65 -9.29 -21.17
N VAL A 169 12.49 -8.72 -21.53
CA VAL A 169 11.22 -8.93 -20.82
C VAL A 169 10.88 -10.41 -20.70
N ASP A 170 10.93 -11.17 -21.79
CA ASP A 170 10.51 -12.56 -21.81
C ASP A 170 11.40 -13.44 -20.93
N ASP A 171 12.72 -13.33 -21.13
CA ASP A 171 13.72 -14.06 -20.35
C ASP A 171 13.67 -13.73 -18.86
N PHE A 172 13.42 -12.46 -18.53
CA PHE A 172 13.30 -12.01 -17.14
C PHE A 172 12.05 -12.62 -16.48
N ILE A 173 10.92 -12.58 -17.17
CA ILE A 173 9.66 -13.12 -16.66
C ILE A 173 9.77 -14.62 -16.45
N LEU A 174 10.31 -15.39 -17.40
CA LEU A 174 10.43 -16.84 -17.26
C LEU A 174 11.11 -17.27 -15.96
N LYS A 175 12.13 -16.52 -15.54
CA LYS A 175 12.91 -16.81 -14.32
C LYS A 175 12.32 -16.19 -13.05
N LEU A 176 11.24 -15.40 -13.18
CA LEU A 176 10.70 -14.62 -12.05
C LEU A 176 9.98 -15.53 -11.06
N PRO A 177 10.37 -15.55 -9.77
CA PRO A 177 9.64 -16.23 -8.73
C PRO A 177 8.28 -15.58 -8.49
N LEU A 178 7.22 -16.37 -8.31
CA LEU A 178 5.85 -15.87 -8.17
C LEU A 178 5.65 -14.96 -6.96
N ASN A 179 6.37 -15.20 -5.87
CA ASN A 179 6.32 -14.36 -4.67
C ASN A 179 6.87 -12.93 -4.86
N LYS A 180 7.50 -12.65 -6.02
CA LYS A 180 7.94 -11.31 -6.40
C LYS A 180 6.89 -10.53 -7.19
N ILE A 181 5.85 -11.20 -7.68
CA ILE A 181 4.80 -10.55 -8.46
C ILE A 181 3.89 -9.75 -7.53
N PRO A 182 3.65 -8.44 -7.79
CA PRO A 182 2.72 -7.63 -7.02
C PRO A 182 1.33 -8.28 -6.93
N GLY A 183 0.83 -8.48 -5.71
CA GLY A 183 -0.42 -9.19 -5.44
C GLY A 183 -0.25 -10.65 -5.02
N VAL A 184 0.91 -11.26 -5.21
CA VAL A 184 1.21 -12.58 -4.67
C VAL A 184 1.79 -12.43 -3.26
N GLY A 185 0.92 -12.42 -2.25
CA GLY A 185 1.30 -12.46 -0.85
C GLY A 185 1.56 -13.88 -0.37
N LYS A 186 1.95 -14.03 0.91
CA LYS A 186 2.28 -15.34 1.51
C LYS A 186 1.18 -16.40 1.32
N VAL A 187 -0.09 -16.02 1.53
CA VAL A 187 -1.24 -16.94 1.39
C VAL A 187 -1.41 -17.39 -0.05
N THR A 188 -1.35 -16.45 -1.00
CA THR A 188 -1.47 -16.77 -2.44
C THR A 188 -0.29 -17.63 -2.90
N PHE A 189 0.92 -17.32 -2.44
CA PHE A 189 2.12 -18.09 -2.79
C PHE A 189 2.05 -19.52 -2.26
N ALA A 190 1.60 -19.72 -1.01
CA ALA A 190 1.40 -21.06 -0.45
C ALA A 190 0.41 -21.89 -1.30
N ARG A 191 -0.71 -21.32 -1.72
CA ARG A 191 -1.66 -21.99 -2.61
C ARG A 191 -1.05 -22.35 -3.98
N LEU A 192 -0.20 -21.49 -4.52
CA LEU A 192 0.50 -21.77 -5.78
C LEU A 192 1.52 -22.90 -5.58
N GLN A 193 2.23 -22.94 -4.46
CA GLN A 193 3.15 -24.04 -4.13
C GLN A 193 2.43 -25.39 -3.95
N GLU A 194 1.22 -25.41 -3.37
CA GLU A 194 0.37 -26.61 -3.31
C GLU A 194 -0.01 -27.13 -4.71
N MET A 195 -0.03 -26.25 -5.73
CA MET A 195 -0.22 -26.62 -7.13
C MET A 195 1.09 -26.96 -7.86
N GLY A 196 2.25 -26.92 -7.17
CA GLY A 196 3.57 -27.13 -7.77
C GLY A 196 4.08 -25.95 -8.60
N LEU A 197 3.58 -24.73 -8.36
CA LEU A 197 3.89 -23.53 -9.14
C LEU A 197 4.75 -22.56 -8.30
N GLU A 198 5.98 -22.28 -8.75
CA GLU A 198 6.92 -21.40 -8.05
C GLU A 198 7.41 -20.21 -8.90
N THR A 199 7.42 -20.38 -10.23
CA THR A 199 7.92 -19.39 -11.19
C THR A 199 6.88 -19.03 -12.26
N CYS A 200 7.11 -17.93 -12.98
CA CYS A 200 6.29 -17.60 -14.14
C CYS A 200 6.38 -18.65 -15.25
N ALA A 201 7.51 -19.37 -15.38
CA ALA A 201 7.62 -20.49 -16.32
C ALA A 201 6.63 -21.61 -15.97
N ASP A 202 6.37 -21.86 -14.69
CA ASP A 202 5.38 -22.85 -14.26
C ASP A 202 3.95 -22.41 -14.61
N ILE A 203 3.66 -21.11 -14.40
CA ILE A 203 2.35 -20.54 -14.81
C ILE A 203 2.12 -20.68 -16.31
N ARG A 204 3.14 -20.43 -17.16
CA ARG A 204 3.00 -20.57 -18.61
C ARG A 204 2.67 -21.96 -19.07
N ARG A 205 3.05 -22.99 -18.30
CA ARG A 205 2.73 -24.40 -18.58
C ARG A 205 1.36 -24.81 -18.05
N THR A 206 0.71 -23.94 -17.28
CA THR A 206 -0.57 -24.20 -16.64
C THR A 206 -1.69 -23.53 -17.44
N ASP A 207 -2.82 -24.20 -17.60
CA ASP A 207 -3.97 -23.59 -18.23
C ASP A 207 -4.60 -22.50 -17.34
N VAL A 208 -5.12 -21.46 -17.98
CA VAL A 208 -5.69 -20.30 -17.27
C VAL A 208 -6.94 -20.67 -16.47
N ILE A 209 -7.71 -21.67 -16.91
CA ILE A 209 -8.96 -22.09 -16.23
C ILE A 209 -8.64 -22.64 -14.85
N SER A 210 -7.60 -23.48 -14.75
CA SER A 210 -7.12 -24.03 -13.47
C SER A 210 -6.69 -22.92 -12.50
N LEU A 211 -6.00 -21.89 -12.98
CA LEU A 211 -5.61 -20.75 -12.17
C LEU A 211 -6.82 -19.91 -11.71
N VAL A 212 -7.76 -19.66 -12.61
CA VAL A 212 -8.99 -18.92 -12.30
C VAL A 212 -9.86 -19.68 -11.30
N LYS A 213 -9.93 -21.00 -11.38
CA LYS A 213 -10.68 -21.84 -10.43
C LYS A 213 -10.17 -21.69 -9.00
N VAL A 214 -8.86 -21.54 -8.79
CA VAL A 214 -8.24 -21.44 -7.46
C VAL A 214 -8.12 -20.00 -6.98
N LEU A 215 -7.80 -19.06 -7.87
CA LEU A 215 -7.44 -17.67 -7.54
C LEU A 215 -8.47 -16.63 -8.02
N GLY A 216 -9.56 -17.06 -8.68
CA GLY A 216 -10.53 -16.14 -9.27
C GLY A 216 -9.91 -15.25 -10.35
N LYS A 217 -10.40 -14.03 -10.48
CA LYS A 217 -9.88 -13.02 -11.44
C LYS A 217 -8.36 -12.79 -11.32
N PHE A 218 -7.80 -12.99 -10.12
CA PHE A 218 -6.36 -12.84 -9.93
C PHE A 218 -5.57 -13.93 -10.68
N GLY A 219 -6.12 -15.14 -10.84
CA GLY A 219 -5.50 -16.20 -11.63
C GLY A 219 -5.30 -15.81 -13.09
N GLN A 220 -6.29 -15.16 -13.70
CA GLN A 220 -6.16 -14.61 -15.05
C GLN A 220 -5.07 -13.54 -15.11
N ASN A 221 -5.09 -12.57 -14.18
CA ASN A 221 -4.07 -11.52 -14.14
C ASN A 221 -2.65 -12.07 -13.94
N LEU A 222 -2.50 -13.15 -13.17
CA LEU A 222 -1.21 -13.81 -12.96
C LEU A 222 -0.74 -14.49 -14.24
N TRP A 223 -1.65 -15.18 -14.94
CA TRP A 223 -1.37 -15.80 -16.23
C TRP A 223 -0.92 -14.77 -17.27
N GLU A 224 -1.68 -13.67 -17.42
CA GLU A 224 -1.35 -12.55 -18.33
C GLU A 224 0.04 -11.98 -18.03
N ARG A 225 0.32 -11.66 -16.77
CA ARG A 225 1.65 -11.14 -16.36
C ARG A 225 2.77 -12.11 -16.65
N SER A 226 2.55 -13.41 -16.47
CA SER A 226 3.55 -14.43 -16.79
C SER A 226 3.84 -14.52 -18.29
N HIS A 227 2.93 -14.01 -19.13
CA HIS A 227 3.11 -13.87 -20.58
C HIS A 227 3.57 -12.45 -20.99
N GLY A 228 3.93 -11.60 -20.03
CA GLY A 228 4.37 -10.23 -20.32
C GLY A 228 3.22 -9.29 -20.68
N ILE A 229 1.98 -9.64 -20.38
CA ILE A 229 0.79 -8.85 -20.70
C ILE A 229 0.38 -8.03 -19.45
N ASP A 230 0.52 -6.71 -19.53
CA ASP A 230 0.01 -5.76 -18.55
C ASP A 230 -0.29 -4.43 -19.26
N GLU A 231 -1.48 -4.34 -19.82
CA GLU A 231 -1.92 -3.20 -20.63
C GLU A 231 -2.42 -2.02 -19.79
N ARG A 232 -2.36 -2.12 -18.45
CA ARG A 232 -2.82 -1.04 -17.58
C ARG A 232 -2.04 0.24 -17.82
N ASP A 233 -2.76 1.31 -18.12
CA ASP A 233 -2.18 2.65 -18.20
C ASP A 233 -1.82 3.22 -16.84
N ILE A 234 -0.99 4.25 -16.83
CA ILE A 234 -0.74 5.09 -15.66
C ILE A 234 -2.00 5.92 -15.43
N ASN A 235 -2.59 5.80 -14.25
CA ASN A 235 -3.81 6.53 -13.88
C ASN A 235 -3.49 7.59 -12.80
N PRO A 236 -3.30 8.86 -13.19
CA PRO A 236 -3.06 9.96 -12.25
C PRO A 236 -4.27 10.28 -11.38
N ASP A 237 -5.48 10.06 -11.91
CA ASP A 237 -6.75 10.48 -11.32
C ASP A 237 -7.52 9.34 -10.63
N ARG A 238 -6.80 8.48 -9.93
CA ARG A 238 -7.43 7.37 -9.22
C ARG A 238 -8.45 7.87 -8.19
N LEU A 239 -9.73 7.58 -8.45
CA LEU A 239 -10.80 7.93 -7.54
C LEU A 239 -10.70 7.14 -6.23
N ARG A 240 -10.89 7.85 -5.12
CA ARG A 240 -10.94 7.25 -3.79
C ARG A 240 -12.25 6.50 -3.62
N LYS A 241 -12.17 5.20 -3.29
CA LYS A 241 -13.35 4.33 -3.15
C LYS A 241 -13.89 4.25 -1.72
N SER A 242 -13.10 4.61 -0.73
CA SER A 242 -13.51 4.55 0.68
C SER A 242 -12.69 5.47 1.57
N VAL A 243 -13.27 5.84 2.70
CA VAL A 243 -12.59 6.50 3.82
C VAL A 243 -12.91 5.72 5.07
N GLY A 244 -11.90 5.43 5.89
CA GLY A 244 -12.10 4.72 7.15
C GLY A 244 -11.14 5.19 8.23
N VAL A 245 -11.54 4.96 9.46
CA VAL A 245 -10.77 5.18 10.68
C VAL A 245 -10.89 3.92 11.52
N GLU A 246 -9.77 3.37 11.97
CA GLU A 246 -9.80 2.21 12.87
C GLU A 246 -8.78 2.40 14.00
N ARG A 247 -9.07 1.82 15.14
CA ARG A 247 -8.19 1.82 16.31
C ARG A 247 -8.04 0.41 16.88
N THR A 248 -6.80 -0.04 16.97
CA THR A 248 -6.43 -1.23 17.74
C THR A 248 -6.20 -0.81 19.19
N PHE A 249 -6.78 -1.53 20.13
CA PHE A 249 -6.67 -1.23 21.56
C PHE A 249 -5.46 -1.92 22.19
N ALA A 250 -4.93 -1.35 23.26
CA ALA A 250 -3.82 -1.96 24.00
C ALA A 250 -4.23 -3.27 24.67
N SER A 251 -5.44 -3.34 25.20
CA SER A 251 -6.13 -4.54 25.73
C SER A 251 -7.47 -4.73 25.02
N ASP A 252 -7.97 -5.96 24.97
CA ASP A 252 -9.24 -6.24 24.34
C ASP A 252 -10.39 -5.66 25.16
N ILE A 253 -11.39 -5.08 24.49
CA ILE A 253 -12.57 -4.50 25.13
C ILE A 253 -13.62 -5.57 25.26
N ASN A 254 -14.20 -5.69 26.47
CA ASN A 254 -15.16 -6.72 26.82
C ASN A 254 -16.55 -6.17 27.20
N SER A 255 -16.68 -4.88 27.49
CA SER A 255 -17.96 -4.22 27.74
C SER A 255 -18.38 -3.30 26.59
N TRP A 256 -19.68 -3.18 26.38
CA TRP A 256 -20.21 -2.25 25.38
C TRP A 256 -19.99 -0.79 25.79
N ASP A 257 -20.10 -0.48 27.08
CA ASP A 257 -19.94 0.89 27.59
C ASP A 257 -18.53 1.41 27.36
N ASP A 258 -17.50 0.57 27.56
CA ASP A 258 -16.11 0.90 27.23
C ASP A 258 -15.95 1.12 25.72
N CYS A 259 -16.58 0.29 24.90
CA CYS A 259 -16.58 0.44 23.45
C CYS A 259 -17.24 1.75 23.04
N LEU A 260 -18.44 2.04 23.54
CA LEU A 260 -19.22 3.22 23.19
C LEU A 260 -18.45 4.52 23.49
N SER A 261 -17.74 4.58 24.60
CA SER A 261 -16.92 5.75 25.00
C SER A 261 -15.87 6.14 23.95
N LEU A 262 -15.47 5.21 23.08
CA LEU A 262 -14.41 5.41 22.07
C LEU A 262 -14.97 5.77 20.69
N LEU A 263 -16.26 5.53 20.45
CA LEU A 263 -16.88 5.72 19.13
C LEU A 263 -16.95 7.18 18.71
N ASP A 264 -17.12 8.09 19.65
CA ASP A 264 -17.17 9.54 19.39
C ASP A 264 -15.87 10.06 18.75
N GLY A 265 -14.73 9.62 19.27
CA GLY A 265 -13.44 9.97 18.72
C GLY A 265 -13.19 9.39 17.32
N LEU A 266 -13.70 8.19 17.05
CA LEU A 266 -13.61 7.58 15.71
C LEU A 266 -14.51 8.32 14.72
N TYR A 267 -15.73 8.70 15.13
CA TYR A 267 -16.65 9.45 14.28
C TYR A 267 -16.06 10.81 13.88
N SER A 268 -15.62 11.59 14.85
CA SER A 268 -15.01 12.91 14.60
C SER A 268 -13.79 12.84 13.67
N GLU A 269 -12.96 11.81 13.82
CA GLU A 269 -11.83 11.62 12.94
C GLU A 269 -12.26 11.18 11.52
N LEU A 270 -13.32 10.36 11.38
CA LEU A 270 -13.88 9.99 10.09
C LEU A 270 -14.43 11.23 9.37
N GLU A 271 -15.21 12.05 10.07
CA GLU A 271 -15.73 13.33 9.58
C GLU A 271 -14.61 14.23 9.07
N ARG A 272 -13.58 14.44 9.88
CA ARG A 272 -12.39 15.22 9.51
C ARG A 272 -11.65 14.66 8.28
N ARG A 273 -11.66 13.33 8.06
CA ARG A 273 -11.07 12.71 6.86
C ARG A 273 -11.93 12.92 5.63
N LEU A 274 -13.23 12.96 5.79
CA LEU A 274 -14.18 13.20 4.71
C LEU A 274 -14.09 14.62 4.14
N THR A 275 -13.75 15.64 4.94
CA THR A 275 -13.55 17.01 4.43
C THR A 275 -12.43 17.10 3.38
N LYS A 276 -11.57 16.08 3.25
CA LYS A 276 -10.47 16.01 2.29
C LYS A 276 -10.80 15.20 1.03
N VAL A 277 -12.03 14.73 0.93
CA VAL A 277 -12.54 13.99 -0.24
C VAL A 277 -13.00 14.98 -1.30
N LYS A 278 -12.83 14.63 -2.58
CA LYS A 278 -13.34 15.45 -3.70
C LYS A 278 -14.85 15.66 -3.52
N PRO A 279 -15.36 16.90 -3.71
CA PRO A 279 -16.78 17.23 -3.48
C PRO A 279 -17.77 16.43 -4.32
N ASP A 280 -17.32 15.95 -5.48
CA ASP A 280 -18.14 15.19 -6.42
C ASP A 280 -18.44 13.76 -5.97
N LEU A 281 -17.64 13.21 -5.04
CA LEU A 281 -17.85 11.87 -4.52
C LEU A 281 -18.93 11.86 -3.43
N ARG A 282 -19.86 10.92 -3.51
CA ARG A 282 -20.95 10.73 -2.53
C ARG A 282 -20.71 9.50 -1.69
N ILE A 283 -21.24 9.52 -0.47
CA ILE A 283 -21.30 8.33 0.38
C ILE A 283 -22.35 7.39 -0.21
N ALA A 284 -21.96 6.15 -0.47
CA ALA A 284 -22.89 5.08 -0.87
C ALA A 284 -23.30 4.20 0.30
N ARG A 285 -22.35 3.90 1.18
CA ARG A 285 -22.55 3.05 2.36
C ARG A 285 -21.73 3.58 3.51
N GLN A 286 -22.21 3.32 4.72
CA GLN A 286 -21.43 3.47 5.93
C GLN A 286 -21.41 2.16 6.72
N GLY A 287 -20.37 1.93 7.50
CA GLY A 287 -20.24 0.67 8.18
C GLY A 287 -19.20 0.63 9.28
N VAL A 288 -19.23 -0.48 9.98
CA VAL A 288 -18.39 -0.77 11.13
C VAL A 288 -17.59 -2.03 10.87
N LYS A 289 -16.35 -2.00 11.29
CA LYS A 289 -15.41 -3.11 11.26
C LYS A 289 -15.03 -3.48 12.68
N LEU A 290 -15.19 -4.74 13.05
CA LEU A 290 -14.70 -5.29 14.31
C LEU A 290 -13.65 -6.35 14.03
N LYS A 291 -12.60 -6.35 14.83
CA LYS A 291 -11.62 -7.45 14.88
C LYS A 291 -11.56 -7.97 16.30
N PHE A 292 -11.66 -9.28 16.45
CA PHE A 292 -11.71 -9.93 17.74
C PHE A 292 -10.31 -10.38 18.23
N ASP A 293 -10.22 -10.86 19.45
CA ASP A 293 -9.00 -11.37 20.10
C ASP A 293 -8.40 -12.59 19.38
N ASP A 294 -9.24 -13.40 18.73
CA ASP A 294 -8.86 -14.51 17.85
C ASP A 294 -8.42 -14.08 16.44
N PHE A 295 -8.29 -12.77 16.18
CA PHE A 295 -7.97 -12.14 14.91
C PHE A 295 -9.03 -12.29 13.81
N GLN A 296 -10.16 -12.93 14.07
CA GLN A 296 -11.28 -12.90 13.12
C GLN A 296 -11.80 -11.47 12.96
N LEU A 297 -12.23 -11.16 11.74
CA LEU A 297 -12.70 -9.84 11.35
C LEU A 297 -14.13 -9.95 10.84
N THR A 298 -14.99 -9.01 11.25
CA THR A 298 -16.31 -8.83 10.69
C THR A 298 -16.52 -7.38 10.27
N THR A 299 -17.30 -7.20 9.21
CA THR A 299 -17.73 -5.88 8.72
C THR A 299 -19.24 -5.91 8.54
N GLN A 300 -19.90 -4.86 8.98
CA GLN A 300 -21.34 -4.64 8.78
C GLN A 300 -21.55 -3.26 8.17
N GLU A 301 -22.30 -3.19 7.08
CA GLU A 301 -22.53 -1.96 6.31
C GLU A 301 -24.02 -1.75 6.06
N HIS A 302 -24.44 -0.48 6.05
CA HIS A 302 -25.76 -0.07 5.59
C HIS A 302 -25.61 0.89 4.39
N THR A 303 -26.54 0.82 3.46
CA THR A 303 -26.68 1.81 2.40
C THR A 303 -27.26 3.08 3.00
N HIS A 304 -26.47 4.14 3.05
CA HIS A 304 -26.88 5.42 3.58
C HIS A 304 -26.08 6.54 2.92
N PRO A 305 -26.73 7.55 2.30
CA PRO A 305 -26.05 8.57 1.52
C PRO A 305 -25.45 9.71 2.36
N ILE A 306 -25.77 9.76 3.64
CA ILE A 306 -25.33 10.80 4.57
C ILE A 306 -24.58 10.13 5.72
N LEU A 307 -23.50 10.75 6.16
CA LEU A 307 -22.78 10.28 7.35
C LEU A 307 -23.61 10.60 8.59
N GLU A 308 -24.08 9.57 9.28
CA GLU A 308 -24.85 9.71 10.52
C GLU A 308 -24.20 8.94 11.68
N LYS A 309 -23.92 9.69 12.76
CA LYS A 309 -23.31 9.12 13.96
C LYS A 309 -24.20 8.06 14.61
N ALA A 310 -25.51 8.35 14.70
CA ALA A 310 -26.46 7.46 15.32
C ALA A 310 -26.57 6.12 14.59
N ASP A 311 -26.56 6.15 13.24
CA ASP A 311 -26.58 4.92 12.42
C ASP A 311 -25.29 4.11 12.61
N LEU A 312 -24.12 4.74 12.59
CA LEU A 312 -22.83 4.04 12.83
C LEU A 312 -22.77 3.41 14.23
N ILE A 313 -23.29 4.10 15.26
CA ILE A 313 -23.37 3.53 16.61
C ILE A 313 -24.32 2.34 16.64
N ASN A 314 -25.46 2.43 15.95
CA ASN A 314 -26.43 1.33 15.86
C ASN A 314 -25.84 0.11 15.14
N ILE A 315 -25.14 0.32 14.01
CA ILE A 315 -24.41 -0.75 13.30
C ILE A 315 -23.35 -1.39 14.21
N ALA A 316 -22.61 -0.56 14.98
CA ALA A 316 -21.63 -1.06 15.93
C ALA A 316 -22.27 -1.89 17.05
N TYR A 317 -23.40 -1.45 17.57
CA TYR A 317 -24.17 -2.17 18.59
C TYR A 317 -24.65 -3.53 18.08
N GLN A 318 -25.25 -3.55 16.89
CA GLN A 318 -25.69 -4.80 16.26
C GLN A 318 -24.51 -5.77 16.03
N ALA A 319 -23.42 -5.29 15.42
CA ALA A 319 -22.24 -6.11 15.18
C ALA A 319 -21.60 -6.64 16.48
N TRP A 320 -21.63 -5.84 17.56
CA TRP A 320 -21.15 -6.22 18.88
C TRP A 320 -22.00 -7.35 19.49
N HIS A 321 -23.32 -7.22 19.47
CA HIS A 321 -24.20 -8.20 20.11
C HIS A 321 -24.39 -9.48 19.29
N GLU A 322 -24.47 -9.37 17.96
CA GLU A 322 -24.78 -10.50 17.10
C GLU A 322 -23.54 -11.31 16.70
N ARG A 323 -22.34 -10.67 16.65
CA ARG A 323 -21.15 -11.30 16.03
C ARG A 323 -19.99 -11.53 16.98
N ARG A 324 -20.02 -10.93 18.16
CA ARG A 324 -18.91 -11.04 19.12
C ARG A 324 -18.80 -12.45 19.72
N ASN A 325 -19.90 -13.09 20.06
CA ASN A 325 -19.95 -14.45 20.64
C ASN A 325 -18.99 -14.60 21.83
N GLY A 326 -19.01 -13.64 22.78
CA GLY A 326 -18.18 -13.67 23.98
C GLY A 326 -16.69 -13.28 23.79
N ARG A 327 -16.21 -13.07 22.55
CA ARG A 327 -14.83 -12.69 22.25
C ARG A 327 -14.52 -11.26 22.68
N GLY A 328 -13.27 -10.99 23.04
CA GLY A 328 -12.78 -9.63 23.24
C GLY A 328 -12.66 -8.86 21.93
N VAL A 329 -13.03 -7.57 21.93
CA VAL A 329 -12.85 -6.71 20.74
C VAL A 329 -11.47 -6.07 20.78
N ARG A 330 -10.63 -6.48 19.85
CA ARG A 330 -9.25 -6.01 19.66
C ARG A 330 -9.16 -4.70 18.89
N LEU A 331 -10.03 -4.50 17.90
CA LEU A 331 -10.07 -3.32 17.04
C LEU A 331 -11.49 -2.99 16.67
N ILE A 332 -11.79 -1.70 16.61
CA ILE A 332 -13.00 -1.17 16.00
C ILE A 332 -12.66 -0.07 15.00
N GLY A 333 -13.45 0.04 13.94
CA GLY A 333 -13.33 1.08 12.95
C GLY A 333 -14.64 1.46 12.31
N PHE A 334 -14.74 2.72 11.92
CA PHE A 334 -15.80 3.27 11.08
C PHE A 334 -15.28 3.51 9.67
N HIS A 335 -16.12 3.29 8.68
CA HIS A 335 -15.77 3.58 7.29
C HIS A 335 -17.01 3.96 6.48
N VAL A 336 -16.74 4.64 5.37
CA VAL A 336 -17.71 4.89 4.32
C VAL A 336 -17.16 4.40 2.99
N THR A 337 -18.05 3.85 2.17
CA THR A 337 -17.79 3.57 0.76
C THR A 337 -18.23 4.79 -0.05
N LEU A 338 -17.39 5.21 -0.97
CA LEU A 338 -17.64 6.35 -1.85
C LEU A 338 -17.98 5.87 -3.24
N GLN A 339 -18.87 6.59 -3.92
CA GLN A 339 -19.21 6.37 -5.32
C GLN A 339 -19.16 7.67 -6.10
N ASP A 340 -18.86 7.55 -7.40
CA ASP A 340 -18.96 8.63 -8.36
C ASP A 340 -20.37 8.64 -8.96
N PRO A 341 -21.16 9.72 -8.76
CA PRO A 341 -22.50 9.81 -9.33
C PRO A 341 -22.56 9.74 -10.86
N GLN A 342 -21.46 10.05 -11.54
CA GLN A 342 -21.40 9.98 -13.00
C GLN A 342 -21.39 8.55 -13.50
N ILE A 343 -20.76 7.62 -12.77
CA ILE A 343 -20.75 6.19 -13.12
C ILE A 343 -22.16 5.59 -13.00
N GLU A 344 -22.93 6.02 -12.00
CA GLU A 344 -24.32 5.56 -11.81
C GLU A 344 -25.24 6.00 -12.96
N ARG A 345 -25.08 7.24 -13.45
CA ARG A 345 -25.84 7.75 -14.62
C ARG A 345 -25.53 6.97 -15.90
N GLN A 346 -24.28 6.54 -16.09
CA GLN A 346 -23.88 5.73 -17.25
C GLN A 346 -24.50 4.33 -17.22
N LEU A 347 -24.59 3.70 -16.05
CA LEU A 347 -25.23 2.38 -15.90
C LEU A 347 -26.73 2.44 -16.12
N LEU A 348 -27.40 3.54 -15.72
CA LEU A 348 -28.84 3.75 -15.94
C LEU A 348 -29.17 4.08 -17.42
N LEU A 349 -28.22 4.58 -18.20
CA LEU A 349 -28.38 4.87 -19.63
C LEU A 349 -28.04 3.65 -20.52
N ALA A 350 -27.44 2.63 -19.94
CA ALA A 350 -27.07 1.38 -20.65
C ALA A 350 -28.10 0.23 -20.45
N LEU A 351 -29.18 0.50 -19.70
CA LEU A 351 -30.37 -0.37 -19.53
C LEU A 351 -31.53 0.18 -20.36
#